data_d95057b510d765c4958650065c1bca62
#
_entry.id   d95057b510d765c4958650065c1bca62
#
_cell.length_a   1.000
_cell.length_b   1.000
_cell.length_c   1.000
_cell.angle_alpha   90.00
_cell.angle_beta   90.00
_cell.angle_gamma   90.00
#
_symmetry.space_group_name_H-M   'P 1'
#
loop_
_entity.id
_entity.type
_entity.pdbx_description
1 polymer ?
#
loop_
_entity_poly.entity_id
_entity_poly.type
_entity_poly.pdbx_seq_one_letter_code
_entity_poly.pdbx_strand_id
1 'polypeptide(L)'
;MCLNFNTDSDCKRVLTNTDCKLTANAHCKLTLNIHKTLKRFKHIISCIIWTIFALYVILIVLLHLPPVQTFLGSTVATALAQKFGTEVSVGKINLGFFNRIIIDDVRMLDQKGDSMIYASRLSAKVDLLPLKDGKISVSSAQLFGLRANIYRQNAKSDLNIQFMLDSLASKDTTQHKPLDLRIGSVIIRHGSIAYNQRDIASAAGVFSPQHIGISNLSAHIALHHLTDNDIHLSIKKIAFTDKSGLQVKNLRFKVNADKHQARLSDFQLELPKSHLLLEDLIATYRTDEKGKLISETLQFEGGIKPSLITLSDVACFAPILRKWNDALYIDTHFSGTSTSARIHQLHFKTQSGSILLKANAKASDWNRKLHWLANIETLQVSDEGVEQIAANLGSKVKIPKEVLRLGN
;
A
#
# COMPACT_ATOMS: atom_id res chain seq x y z
N MET A 1 -59.84 22.63 40.64
CA MET A 1 -59.50 21.31 40.04
C MET A 1 -59.22 21.53 38.54
N CYS A 2 -58.00 21.71 38.15
CA CYS A 2 -57.65 21.98 36.74
C CYS A 2 -57.60 20.62 36.00
N LEU A 3 -58.57 20.39 35.15
CA LEU A 3 -58.61 19.24 34.23
C LEU A 3 -57.52 19.45 33.14
N ASN A 4 -56.63 18.51 33.02
CA ASN A 4 -55.60 18.45 31.95
C ASN A 4 -56.27 17.98 30.67
N PHE A 5 -56.52 18.83 29.71
CA PHE A 5 -57.15 18.48 28.42
C PHE A 5 -56.05 18.07 27.42
N ASN A 6 -56.02 16.79 27.05
CA ASN A 6 -54.96 16.22 26.21
C ASN A 6 -55.40 15.79 24.80
N THR A 7 -56.69 15.92 24.45
CA THR A 7 -57.21 15.52 23.12
C THR A 7 -58.27 16.44 22.54
N ASP A 8 -58.40 16.48 21.20
CA ASP A 8 -59.33 17.28 20.42
C ASP A 8 -60.83 16.98 20.74
N SER A 9 -61.11 15.79 21.25
CA SER A 9 -62.45 15.32 21.72
C SER A 9 -62.87 15.95 23.03
N ASP A 10 -61.93 16.22 23.96
CA ASP A 10 -62.22 16.78 25.27
C ASP A 10 -62.53 18.29 25.13
N CYS A 11 -61.93 18.99 24.19
CA CYS A 11 -62.20 20.39 23.93
C CYS A 11 -63.59 20.64 23.34
N LYS A 12 -64.10 19.70 22.50
CA LYS A 12 -65.46 19.77 21.94
C LYS A 12 -66.54 19.51 22.98
N ARG A 13 -66.27 18.68 23.97
CA ARG A 13 -67.22 18.32 25.06
C ARG A 13 -67.44 19.48 26.02
N VAL A 14 -66.42 20.29 26.30
CA VAL A 14 -66.49 21.44 27.21
C VAL A 14 -67.29 22.61 26.60
N LEU A 15 -67.30 22.75 25.28
CA LEU A 15 -68.05 23.81 24.60
C LEU A 15 -69.57 23.62 24.58
N THR A 16 -70.07 22.44 25.00
CA THR A 16 -71.49 22.14 25.03
C THR A 16 -72.12 22.36 26.44
N ASN A 17 -71.30 22.64 27.47
CA ASN A 17 -71.84 22.80 28.87
C ASN A 17 -71.77 24.27 29.28
N THR A 18 -72.91 24.83 29.72
CA THR A 18 -73.20 26.28 29.80
C THR A 18 -72.64 27.03 30.98
N ASP A 19 -71.90 26.43 31.95
CA ASP A 19 -71.57 27.07 33.21
C ASP A 19 -70.12 27.52 33.46
N CYS A 20 -69.22 27.44 32.46
CA CYS A 20 -67.84 27.87 32.61
C CYS A 20 -67.32 28.69 31.42
N LYS A 21 -67.93 29.87 31.21
CA LYS A 21 -67.94 30.52 29.88
C LYS A 21 -66.82 31.53 29.53
N LEU A 22 -65.94 31.95 30.42
CA LEU A 22 -65.00 33.02 30.04
C LEU A 22 -63.53 32.62 30.03
N THR A 23 -63.04 31.87 31.00
CA THR A 23 -61.62 31.52 31.08
C THR A 23 -61.31 30.20 30.35
N ALA A 24 -62.24 29.22 30.36
CA ALA A 24 -62.08 27.97 29.63
C ALA A 24 -62.11 28.17 28.09
N ASN A 25 -62.85 29.15 27.61
CA ASN A 25 -63.00 29.44 26.16
C ASN A 25 -61.70 30.07 25.59
N ALA A 26 -60.97 30.89 26.36
CA ALA A 26 -59.73 31.47 25.95
C ALA A 26 -58.61 30.41 25.92
N HIS A 27 -58.55 29.53 26.91
CA HIS A 27 -57.55 28.47 26.97
C HIS A 27 -57.80 27.39 25.91
N CYS A 28 -59.06 27.00 25.66
CA CYS A 28 -59.43 26.03 24.64
C CYS A 28 -59.16 26.55 23.21
N LYS A 29 -59.43 27.83 22.92
CA LYS A 29 -59.07 28.48 21.64
C LYS A 29 -57.55 28.58 21.47
N LEU A 30 -56.79 28.84 22.53
CA LEU A 30 -55.32 28.91 22.45
C LEU A 30 -54.70 27.55 22.16
N THR A 31 -55.16 26.49 22.87
CA THR A 31 -54.67 25.10 22.65
C THR A 31 -55.05 24.57 21.28
N LEU A 32 -56.28 24.88 20.78
CA LEU A 32 -56.68 24.49 19.41
C LEU A 32 -55.86 25.23 18.33
N ASN A 33 -55.52 26.51 18.53
CA ASN A 33 -54.67 27.26 17.62
C ASN A 33 -53.24 26.75 17.65
N ILE A 34 -52.68 26.44 18.81
CA ILE A 34 -51.34 25.85 18.95
C ILE A 34 -51.30 24.50 18.25
N HIS A 35 -52.31 23.65 18.43
CA HIS A 35 -52.36 22.34 17.80
C HIS A 35 -52.52 22.39 16.27
N LYS A 36 -53.28 23.33 15.75
CA LYS A 36 -53.38 23.62 14.30
C LYS A 36 -52.07 24.18 13.73
N THR A 37 -51.40 25.07 14.46
CA THR A 37 -50.10 25.61 14.06
C THR A 37 -48.99 24.52 14.09
N LEU A 38 -48.97 23.65 15.09
CA LEU A 38 -48.07 22.50 15.16
C LEU A 38 -48.32 21.48 14.02
N LYS A 39 -49.58 21.20 13.68
CA LYS A 39 -49.93 20.34 12.51
C LYS A 39 -49.45 20.97 11.21
N ARG A 40 -49.64 22.26 11.00
CA ARG A 40 -49.17 22.97 9.80
C ARG A 40 -47.63 22.98 9.76
N PHE A 41 -46.94 23.18 10.90
CA PHE A 41 -45.51 23.16 11.00
C PHE A 41 -44.92 21.77 10.71
N LYS A 42 -45.53 20.69 11.23
CA LYS A 42 -45.18 19.31 10.88
C LYS A 42 -45.38 19.04 9.38
N HIS A 43 -46.47 19.54 8.77
CA HIS A 43 -46.70 19.39 7.33
C HIS A 43 -45.66 20.12 6.50
N ILE A 44 -45.29 21.36 6.87
CA ILE A 44 -44.25 22.14 6.18
C ILE A 44 -42.90 21.42 6.27
N ILE A 45 -42.52 20.98 7.45
CA ILE A 45 -41.28 20.20 7.65
C ILE A 45 -41.29 18.90 6.82
N SER A 46 -42.41 18.18 6.82
CA SER A 46 -42.56 16.98 6.01
C SER A 46 -42.44 17.27 4.52
N CYS A 47 -43.08 18.34 4.01
CA CYS A 47 -42.94 18.75 2.62
C CYS A 47 -41.49 19.11 2.27
N ILE A 48 -40.78 19.84 3.15
CA ILE A 48 -39.37 20.19 2.95
C ILE A 48 -38.52 18.93 2.87
N ILE A 49 -38.70 17.98 3.79
CA ILE A 49 -37.96 16.71 3.80
C ILE A 49 -38.20 15.92 2.51
N TRP A 50 -39.48 15.78 2.09
CA TRP A 50 -39.82 15.09 0.85
C TRP A 50 -39.31 15.79 -0.39
N THR A 51 -39.28 17.12 -0.42
CA THR A 51 -38.72 17.90 -1.52
C THR A 51 -37.21 17.68 -1.60
N ILE A 52 -36.49 17.75 -0.47
CA ILE A 52 -35.05 17.47 -0.42
C ILE A 52 -34.76 16.04 -0.87
N PHE A 53 -35.57 15.09 -0.41
CA PHE A 53 -35.43 13.68 -0.80
C PHE A 53 -35.67 13.48 -2.30
N ALA A 54 -36.73 14.08 -2.86
CA ALA A 54 -37.01 14.02 -4.29
C ALA A 54 -35.86 14.65 -5.12
N LEU A 55 -35.35 15.80 -4.70
CA LEU A 55 -34.22 16.47 -5.35
C LEU A 55 -32.93 15.61 -5.28
N TYR A 56 -32.70 14.95 -4.17
CA TYR A 56 -31.61 13.98 -4.00
C TYR A 56 -31.75 12.78 -4.96
N VAL A 57 -32.95 12.20 -5.06
CA VAL A 57 -33.22 11.11 -6.00
C VAL A 57 -33.03 11.55 -7.46
N ILE A 58 -33.53 12.72 -7.83
CA ILE A 58 -33.35 13.28 -9.18
C ILE A 58 -31.86 13.48 -9.47
N LEU A 59 -31.08 14.02 -8.53
CA LEU A 59 -29.65 14.18 -8.67
C LEU A 59 -28.95 12.85 -8.91
N ILE A 60 -29.29 11.81 -8.12
CA ILE A 60 -28.71 10.46 -8.31
C ILE A 60 -29.06 9.94 -9.72
N VAL A 61 -30.31 10.04 -10.14
CA VAL A 61 -30.73 9.58 -11.48
C VAL A 61 -29.94 10.32 -12.57
N LEU A 62 -29.80 11.64 -12.48
CA LEU A 62 -29.04 12.46 -13.44
C LEU A 62 -27.59 12.00 -13.52
N LEU A 63 -26.94 11.75 -12.38
CA LEU A 63 -25.55 11.31 -12.32
C LEU A 63 -25.35 9.88 -12.86
N HIS A 64 -26.42 9.08 -13.00
CA HIS A 64 -26.38 7.76 -13.61
C HIS A 64 -26.69 7.76 -15.12
N LEU A 65 -27.04 8.90 -15.68
CA LEU A 65 -27.26 9.00 -17.12
C LEU A 65 -25.93 8.91 -17.89
N PRO A 66 -25.83 8.04 -18.92
CA PRO A 66 -24.60 7.86 -19.69
C PRO A 66 -23.97 9.17 -20.24
N PRO A 67 -24.75 10.14 -20.78
CA PRO A 67 -24.18 11.40 -21.25
C PRO A 67 -23.49 12.20 -20.14
N VAL A 68 -24.07 12.21 -18.93
CA VAL A 68 -23.51 12.93 -17.78
C VAL A 68 -22.22 12.26 -17.31
N GLN A 69 -22.19 10.93 -17.26
CA GLN A 69 -20.99 10.17 -16.89
C GLN A 69 -19.84 10.40 -17.87
N THR A 70 -20.12 10.42 -19.16
CA THR A 70 -19.12 10.69 -20.21
C THR A 70 -18.63 12.14 -20.15
N PHE A 71 -19.53 13.10 -19.93
CA PHE A 71 -19.16 14.52 -19.75
C PHE A 71 -18.24 14.70 -18.53
N LEU A 72 -18.58 14.09 -17.39
CA LEU A 72 -17.72 14.13 -16.20
C LEU A 72 -16.36 13.47 -16.49
N GLY A 73 -16.34 12.34 -17.22
CA GLY A 73 -15.13 11.65 -17.64
C GLY A 73 -14.21 12.55 -18.47
N SER A 74 -14.76 13.22 -19.48
CA SER A 74 -13.98 14.13 -20.33
C SER A 74 -13.46 15.34 -19.56
N THR A 75 -14.26 15.90 -18.65
CA THR A 75 -13.85 17.04 -17.80
C THR A 75 -12.67 16.65 -16.90
N VAL A 76 -12.74 15.49 -16.25
CA VAL A 76 -11.63 14.98 -15.40
C VAL A 76 -10.40 14.65 -16.25
N ALA A 77 -10.57 14.03 -17.41
CA ALA A 77 -9.48 13.72 -18.33
C ALA A 77 -8.75 15.01 -18.76
N THR A 78 -9.50 16.04 -19.14
CA THR A 78 -8.94 17.36 -19.53
C THR A 78 -8.17 18.01 -18.37
N ALA A 79 -8.75 18.00 -17.17
CA ALA A 79 -8.08 18.56 -15.99
C ALA A 79 -6.78 17.83 -15.64
N LEU A 80 -6.76 16.48 -15.73
CA LEU A 80 -5.57 15.68 -15.52
C LEU A 80 -4.54 15.90 -16.64
N ALA A 81 -4.97 15.96 -17.89
CA ALA A 81 -4.11 16.24 -19.05
C ALA A 81 -3.41 17.61 -18.91
N GLN A 82 -4.14 18.64 -18.51
CA GLN A 82 -3.56 19.96 -18.24
C GLN A 82 -2.58 19.93 -17.06
N LYS A 83 -2.91 19.24 -15.98
CA LYS A 83 -2.04 19.15 -14.80
C LYS A 83 -0.74 18.41 -15.09
N PHE A 84 -0.80 17.32 -15.83
CA PHE A 84 0.36 16.47 -16.09
C PHE A 84 1.08 16.81 -17.42
N GLY A 85 0.51 17.64 -18.26
CA GLY A 85 1.09 17.99 -19.56
C GLY A 85 1.17 16.82 -20.53
N THR A 86 0.23 15.86 -20.43
CA THR A 86 0.17 14.69 -21.30
C THR A 86 -1.27 14.29 -21.60
N GLU A 87 -1.46 13.46 -22.62
CA GLU A 87 -2.78 12.94 -22.96
C GLU A 87 -3.29 11.95 -21.92
N VAL A 88 -4.47 12.26 -21.39
CA VAL A 88 -5.20 11.41 -20.44
C VAL A 88 -6.58 11.14 -21.01
N SER A 89 -6.97 9.88 -21.06
CA SER A 89 -8.32 9.47 -21.43
C SER A 89 -9.00 8.74 -20.27
N VAL A 90 -10.28 9.01 -20.11
CA VAL A 90 -11.14 8.40 -19.09
C VAL A 90 -12.41 7.96 -19.80
N GLY A 91 -12.81 6.70 -19.63
CA GLY A 91 -14.03 6.17 -20.25
C GLY A 91 -15.27 6.80 -19.63
N LYS A 92 -15.65 6.38 -18.45
CA LYS A 92 -16.82 6.91 -17.74
C LYS A 92 -16.59 7.00 -16.25
N ILE A 93 -17.29 7.95 -15.63
CA ILE A 93 -17.29 8.14 -14.18
C ILE A 93 -18.65 7.75 -13.62
N ASN A 94 -18.66 6.85 -12.65
CA ASN A 94 -19.82 6.44 -11.92
C ASN A 94 -19.70 6.85 -10.45
N LEU A 95 -20.81 7.21 -9.85
CA LEU A 95 -20.92 7.36 -8.40
C LEU A 95 -21.47 6.07 -7.82
N GLY A 96 -20.66 5.38 -7.02
CA GLY A 96 -21.08 4.21 -6.26
C GLY A 96 -21.74 4.60 -4.94
N PHE A 97 -22.27 3.59 -4.24
CA PHE A 97 -22.82 3.78 -2.91
C PHE A 97 -21.75 4.29 -1.91
N PHE A 98 -22.17 5.08 -0.94
CA PHE A 98 -21.34 5.57 0.18
C PHE A 98 -20.08 6.32 -0.27
N ASN A 99 -20.26 7.43 -1.03
CA ASN A 99 -19.18 8.35 -1.42
C ASN A 99 -18.04 7.70 -2.23
N ARG A 100 -18.36 6.67 -2.97
CA ARG A 100 -17.40 5.98 -3.84
C ARG A 100 -17.46 6.57 -5.25
N ILE A 101 -16.34 7.02 -5.75
CA ILE A 101 -16.14 7.42 -7.13
C ILE A 101 -15.51 6.24 -7.87
N ILE A 102 -16.09 5.86 -8.99
CA ILE A 102 -15.60 4.78 -9.86
C ILE A 102 -15.31 5.39 -11.22
N ILE A 103 -14.08 5.20 -11.68
CA ILE A 103 -13.59 5.68 -12.96
C ILE A 103 -13.16 4.45 -13.76
N ASP A 104 -13.80 4.21 -14.88
CA ASP A 104 -13.50 3.09 -15.76
C ASP A 104 -12.58 3.55 -16.91
N ASP A 105 -11.69 2.65 -17.35
CA ASP A 105 -10.81 2.81 -18.52
C ASP A 105 -9.93 4.07 -18.47
N VAL A 106 -9.17 4.21 -17.38
CA VAL A 106 -8.20 5.30 -17.24
C VAL A 106 -6.95 4.94 -18.04
N ARG A 107 -6.57 5.79 -18.97
CA ARG A 107 -5.33 5.65 -19.73
C ARG A 107 -4.56 6.97 -19.69
N MET A 108 -3.26 6.87 -19.49
CA MET A 108 -2.33 8.00 -19.54
C MET A 108 -1.17 7.64 -20.46
N LEU A 109 -0.89 8.51 -21.40
CA LEU A 109 0.25 8.37 -22.31
C LEU A 109 1.49 9.03 -21.70
N ASP A 110 2.66 8.64 -22.16
CA ASP A 110 3.88 9.38 -21.89
C ASP A 110 4.06 10.52 -22.89
N GLN A 111 5.11 11.32 -22.75
CA GLN A 111 5.39 12.45 -23.62
C GLN A 111 5.76 12.06 -25.07
N LYS A 112 5.92 10.77 -25.33
CA LYS A 112 6.17 10.22 -26.68
C LYS A 112 4.91 9.63 -27.31
N GLY A 113 3.77 9.64 -26.58
CA GLY A 113 2.52 9.06 -27.05
C GLY A 113 2.38 7.56 -26.78
N ASP A 114 3.34 6.94 -26.05
CA ASP A 114 3.24 5.54 -25.64
C ASP A 114 2.32 5.38 -24.43
N SER A 115 1.56 4.28 -24.37
CA SER A 115 0.71 3.98 -23.22
C SER A 115 1.58 3.69 -21.98
N MET A 116 1.61 4.64 -21.05
CA MET A 116 2.41 4.58 -19.84
C MET A 116 1.66 3.90 -18.68
N ILE A 117 0.44 4.35 -18.42
CA ILE A 117 -0.40 3.81 -17.35
C ILE A 117 -1.78 3.53 -17.92
N TYR A 118 -2.31 2.36 -17.59
CA TYR A 118 -3.69 1.98 -17.85
C TYR A 118 -4.27 1.33 -16.59
N ALA A 119 -5.50 1.64 -16.26
CA ALA A 119 -6.28 0.94 -15.24
C ALA A 119 -7.69 0.67 -15.78
N SER A 120 -8.14 -0.57 -15.76
CA SER A 120 -9.49 -0.92 -16.19
C SER A 120 -10.56 -0.29 -15.28
N ARG A 121 -10.23 -0.14 -13.99
CA ARG A 121 -11.07 0.56 -13.03
C ARG A 121 -10.24 1.16 -11.90
N LEU A 122 -10.48 2.43 -11.61
CA LEU A 122 -10.06 3.12 -10.40
C LEU A 122 -11.30 3.36 -9.54
N SER A 123 -11.29 2.94 -8.29
CA SER A 123 -12.38 3.19 -7.34
C SER A 123 -11.82 3.86 -6.09
N ALA A 124 -12.31 5.03 -5.77
CA ALA A 124 -11.89 5.81 -4.61
C ALA A 124 -13.07 6.07 -3.66
N LYS A 125 -12.89 5.80 -2.38
CA LYS A 125 -13.84 6.21 -1.34
C LYS A 125 -13.38 7.55 -0.78
N VAL A 126 -14.16 8.61 -1.03
CA VAL A 126 -13.86 9.99 -0.65
C VAL A 126 -14.59 10.35 0.64
N ASP A 127 -13.89 10.95 1.59
CA ASP A 127 -14.49 11.46 2.81
C ASP A 127 -15.06 12.86 2.56
N LEU A 128 -16.36 13.04 2.79
CA LEU A 128 -17.05 14.28 2.47
C LEU A 128 -16.79 15.42 3.47
N LEU A 129 -16.51 15.10 4.73
CA LEU A 129 -16.32 16.10 5.79
C LEU A 129 -15.14 17.04 5.53
N PRO A 130 -13.95 16.57 5.08
CA PRO A 130 -12.82 17.44 4.77
C PRO A 130 -13.05 18.37 3.56
N LEU A 131 -14.01 18.05 2.67
CA LEU A 131 -14.33 18.90 1.52
C LEU A 131 -14.80 20.30 1.92
N LYS A 132 -15.39 20.47 3.10
CA LYS A 132 -15.77 21.80 3.63
C LYS A 132 -14.57 22.72 3.78
N ASP A 133 -13.39 22.14 4.06
CA ASP A 133 -12.13 22.86 4.25
C ASP A 133 -11.28 22.90 2.97
N GLY A 134 -11.84 22.46 1.83
CA GLY A 134 -11.15 22.38 0.54
C GLY A 134 -10.10 21.25 0.49
N LYS A 135 -10.20 20.26 1.40
CA LYS A 135 -9.28 19.10 1.46
C LYS A 135 -9.95 17.88 0.87
N ILE A 136 -9.23 17.13 0.03
CA ILE A 136 -9.71 15.85 -0.49
C ILE A 136 -9.06 14.72 0.31
N SER A 137 -9.88 14.00 1.08
CA SER A 137 -9.45 12.80 1.81
C SER A 137 -10.02 11.57 1.12
N VAL A 138 -9.13 10.65 0.77
CA VAL A 138 -9.46 9.35 0.18
C VAL A 138 -9.17 8.27 1.19
N SER A 139 -10.20 7.71 1.81
CA SER A 139 -10.01 6.65 2.81
C SER A 139 -9.50 5.34 2.18
N SER A 140 -9.87 5.07 0.93
CA SER A 140 -9.41 3.88 0.20
C SER A 140 -9.41 4.13 -1.31
N ALA A 141 -8.29 3.83 -1.97
CA ALA A 141 -8.16 3.76 -3.41
C ALA A 141 -7.99 2.31 -3.87
N GLN A 142 -8.73 1.87 -4.88
CA GLN A 142 -8.64 0.53 -5.45
C GLN A 142 -8.39 0.62 -6.94
N LEU A 143 -7.34 -0.06 -7.42
CA LEU A 143 -6.96 -0.14 -8.82
C LEU A 143 -7.15 -1.59 -9.29
N PHE A 144 -7.94 -1.76 -10.35
CA PHE A 144 -8.16 -3.05 -11.00
C PHE A 144 -7.54 -3.03 -12.38
N GLY A 145 -6.84 -4.13 -12.73
CA GLY A 145 -6.24 -4.28 -14.04
C GLY A 145 -5.21 -3.19 -14.37
N LEU A 146 -4.48 -2.71 -13.34
CA LEU A 146 -3.40 -1.75 -13.52
C LEU A 146 -2.34 -2.33 -14.45
N ARG A 147 -1.97 -1.58 -15.49
CA ARG A 147 -0.82 -1.86 -16.35
C ARG A 147 0.05 -0.63 -16.39
N ALA A 148 1.28 -0.74 -15.88
CA ALA A 148 2.24 0.34 -15.91
C ALA A 148 3.45 -0.07 -16.74
N ASN A 149 3.81 0.74 -17.73
CA ASN A 149 4.99 0.56 -18.57
C ASN A 149 5.96 1.71 -18.32
N ILE A 150 6.92 1.46 -17.45
CA ILE A 150 7.92 2.43 -17.03
C ILE A 150 9.23 2.10 -17.72
N TYR A 151 9.89 3.11 -18.28
CA TYR A 151 11.19 2.92 -18.89
C TYR A 151 12.06 4.17 -18.79
N ARG A 152 13.34 3.96 -18.98
CA ARG A 152 14.34 5.00 -19.27
C ARG A 152 15.26 4.55 -20.39
N GLN A 153 15.87 5.50 -21.08
CA GLN A 153 16.77 5.17 -22.20
C GLN A 153 18.10 4.59 -21.70
N ASN A 154 18.69 5.19 -20.68
CA ASN A 154 19.94 4.78 -20.03
C ASN A 154 19.93 5.17 -18.56
N ALA A 155 20.98 4.82 -17.82
CA ALA A 155 21.09 5.08 -16.38
C ALA A 155 21.02 6.56 -15.97
N LYS A 156 21.36 7.49 -16.89
CA LYS A 156 21.40 8.94 -16.65
C LYS A 156 20.13 9.67 -17.12
N SER A 157 19.30 9.01 -17.94
CA SER A 157 18.04 9.61 -18.43
C SER A 157 16.92 9.46 -17.44
N ASP A 158 16.01 10.42 -17.45
CA ASP A 158 14.81 10.41 -16.64
C ASP A 158 13.88 9.25 -17.02
N LEU A 159 13.04 8.86 -16.09
CA LEU A 159 11.95 7.91 -16.34
C LEU A 159 10.87 8.56 -17.22
N ASN A 160 10.24 7.77 -18.07
CA ASN A 160 9.09 8.25 -18.85
C ASN A 160 7.92 8.77 -17.99
N ILE A 161 7.88 8.43 -16.70
CA ILE A 161 6.92 8.89 -15.71
C ILE A 161 7.39 10.13 -14.92
N GLN A 162 8.65 10.59 -15.09
CA GLN A 162 9.26 11.63 -14.27
C GLN A 162 8.45 12.92 -14.27
N PHE A 163 7.99 13.39 -15.42
CA PHE A 163 7.17 14.59 -15.54
C PHE A 163 5.91 14.55 -14.64
N MET A 164 5.31 13.39 -14.46
CA MET A 164 4.16 13.21 -13.59
C MET A 164 4.57 13.28 -12.12
N LEU A 165 5.68 12.65 -11.75
CA LEU A 165 6.23 12.69 -10.39
C LEU A 165 6.59 14.13 -10.00
N ASP A 166 7.23 14.87 -10.91
CA ASP A 166 7.60 16.27 -10.72
C ASP A 166 6.37 17.16 -10.55
N SER A 167 5.33 16.92 -11.37
CA SER A 167 4.05 17.64 -11.25
C SER A 167 3.32 17.35 -9.93
N LEU A 168 3.48 16.17 -9.35
CA LEU A 168 2.92 15.83 -8.04
C LEU A 168 3.75 16.39 -6.88
N ALA A 169 5.08 16.47 -7.05
CA ALA A 169 6.01 16.99 -6.06
C ALA A 169 6.06 18.53 -6.01
N SER A 170 5.68 19.20 -7.12
CA SER A 170 5.72 20.66 -7.22
C SER A 170 4.74 21.30 -6.23
N LYS A 171 5.30 22.03 -5.27
CA LYS A 171 4.59 22.90 -4.32
C LYS A 171 4.30 24.28 -4.93
N ASP A 172 3.94 24.36 -6.20
CA ASP A 172 3.67 25.64 -6.85
C ASP A 172 2.40 26.26 -6.28
N THR A 173 2.58 27.19 -5.35
CA THR A 173 1.54 27.84 -4.55
C THR A 173 0.95 29.08 -5.21
N THR A 174 1.29 29.38 -6.46
CA THR A 174 1.04 30.72 -7.02
C THR A 174 -0.37 30.94 -7.54
N GLN A 175 -1.23 29.95 -7.75
CA GLN A 175 -2.60 30.20 -8.22
C GLN A 175 -3.72 29.25 -7.75
N HIS A 176 -3.45 28.11 -7.10
CA HIS A 176 -4.52 27.26 -6.57
C HIS A 176 -4.14 26.74 -5.18
N LYS A 177 -5.14 26.70 -4.26
CA LYS A 177 -4.98 26.06 -2.95
C LYS A 177 -4.42 24.65 -3.16
N PRO A 178 -3.30 24.28 -2.50
CA PRO A 178 -2.72 22.96 -2.67
C PRO A 178 -3.77 21.89 -2.35
N LEU A 179 -3.92 20.93 -3.24
CA LEU A 179 -4.80 19.79 -3.03
C LEU A 179 -4.18 18.92 -1.92
N ASP A 180 -4.67 19.05 -0.70
CA ASP A 180 -4.25 18.17 0.42
C ASP A 180 -4.90 16.80 0.19
N LEU A 181 -4.24 15.96 -0.62
CA LEU A 181 -4.69 14.61 -0.94
C LEU A 181 -4.15 13.64 0.11
N ARG A 182 -5.02 13.11 0.97
CA ARG A 182 -4.69 12.07 1.95
C ARG A 182 -5.25 10.74 1.50
N ILE A 183 -4.41 9.73 1.36
CA ILE A 183 -4.82 8.38 0.98
C ILE A 183 -4.59 7.45 2.16
N GLY A 184 -5.66 6.89 2.73
CA GLY A 184 -5.59 5.98 3.89
C GLY A 184 -5.19 4.55 3.51
N SER A 185 -5.60 4.05 2.33
CA SER A 185 -5.19 2.74 1.84
C SER A 185 -5.22 2.66 0.32
N VAL A 186 -4.32 1.84 -0.23
CA VAL A 186 -4.25 1.51 -1.65
C VAL A 186 -4.38 0.01 -1.82
N ILE A 187 -5.30 -0.42 -2.69
CA ILE A 187 -5.51 -1.83 -3.04
C ILE A 187 -5.32 -1.98 -4.54
N ILE A 188 -4.44 -2.87 -4.95
CA ILE A 188 -4.22 -3.23 -6.37
C ILE A 188 -4.67 -4.66 -6.56
N ARG A 189 -5.42 -4.92 -7.64
CA ARG A 189 -5.86 -6.26 -8.04
C ARG A 189 -5.59 -6.48 -9.53
N HIS A 190 -5.03 -7.65 -9.85
CA HIS A 190 -4.70 -8.03 -11.23
C HIS A 190 -3.82 -7.00 -11.95
N GLY A 191 -2.83 -6.46 -11.23
CA GLY A 191 -1.91 -5.49 -11.78
C GLY A 191 -0.76 -6.13 -12.56
N SER A 192 -0.15 -5.37 -13.44
CA SER A 192 1.14 -5.66 -14.07
C SER A 192 1.98 -4.39 -14.15
N ILE A 193 3.27 -4.53 -13.90
CA ILE A 193 4.21 -3.42 -13.95
C ILE A 193 5.45 -3.90 -14.72
N ALA A 194 5.80 -3.20 -15.78
CA ALA A 194 7.06 -3.40 -16.50
C ALA A 194 7.97 -2.19 -16.27
N TYR A 195 9.23 -2.47 -15.96
CA TYR A 195 10.29 -1.48 -15.96
C TYR A 195 11.43 -1.94 -16.84
N ASN A 196 11.90 -1.06 -17.74
CA ASN A 196 12.97 -1.39 -18.69
C ASN A 196 13.95 -0.24 -18.85
N GLN A 197 15.23 -0.52 -18.68
CA GLN A 197 16.32 0.34 -19.12
C GLN A 197 16.75 -0.10 -20.52
N ARG A 198 16.52 0.73 -21.55
CA ARG A 198 16.52 0.31 -22.97
C ARG A 198 17.93 0.08 -23.55
N ASP A 199 18.97 0.65 -22.95
CA ASP A 199 20.37 0.48 -23.37
C ASP A 199 21.01 -0.84 -22.89
N ILE A 200 20.35 -1.60 -22.03
CA ILE A 200 20.84 -2.87 -21.49
C ILE A 200 20.00 -4.01 -22.04
N ALA A 201 20.65 -5.10 -22.44
CA ALA A 201 19.94 -6.30 -22.88
C ALA A 201 19.33 -7.06 -21.71
N SER A 202 18.10 -7.59 -21.89
CA SER A 202 17.43 -8.41 -20.89
C SER A 202 17.85 -9.87 -21.02
N ALA A 203 18.22 -10.52 -19.91
CA ALA A 203 18.47 -11.95 -19.83
C ALA A 203 17.22 -12.68 -19.34
N ALA A 204 16.83 -13.77 -20.01
CA ALA A 204 15.67 -14.57 -19.59
C ALA A 204 15.99 -15.41 -18.33
N GLY A 205 15.04 -15.50 -17.42
CA GLY A 205 15.13 -16.36 -16.24
C GLY A 205 16.15 -15.94 -15.18
N VAL A 206 16.69 -14.71 -15.27
CA VAL A 206 17.57 -14.10 -14.28
C VAL A 206 16.99 -12.76 -13.88
N PHE A 207 16.98 -12.48 -12.59
CA PHE A 207 16.54 -11.20 -12.08
C PHE A 207 17.52 -10.10 -12.50
N SER A 208 16.97 -9.05 -13.06
CA SER A 208 17.72 -7.85 -13.43
C SER A 208 16.99 -6.62 -12.92
N PRO A 209 17.61 -5.81 -12.07
CA PRO A 209 17.00 -4.55 -11.61
C PRO A 209 16.77 -3.54 -12.73
N GLN A 210 17.42 -3.71 -13.89
CA GLN A 210 17.22 -2.91 -15.09
C GLN A 210 16.02 -3.37 -15.92
N HIS A 211 15.51 -4.57 -15.66
CA HIS A 211 14.41 -5.19 -16.41
C HIS A 211 13.49 -5.96 -15.48
N ILE A 212 12.54 -5.29 -14.88
CA ILE A 212 11.53 -5.87 -14.00
C ILE A 212 10.25 -6.09 -14.80
N GLY A 213 9.63 -7.26 -14.64
CA GLY A 213 8.37 -7.59 -15.30
C GLY A 213 7.42 -8.28 -14.33
N ILE A 214 6.66 -7.49 -13.59
CA ILE A 214 5.69 -7.97 -12.59
C ILE A 214 4.35 -8.26 -13.27
N SER A 215 3.81 -9.43 -13.02
CA SER A 215 2.47 -9.88 -13.41
C SER A 215 1.69 -10.38 -12.19
N ASN A 216 0.37 -10.46 -12.33
CA ASN A 216 -0.54 -10.90 -11.28
C ASN A 216 -0.39 -10.13 -9.95
N LEU A 217 0.01 -8.86 -10.03
CA LEU A 217 0.21 -8.03 -8.85
C LEU A 217 -1.08 -7.84 -8.08
N SER A 218 -1.05 -8.25 -6.82
CA SER A 218 -2.06 -7.93 -5.82
C SER A 218 -1.37 -7.26 -4.64
N ALA A 219 -1.80 -6.06 -4.26
CA ALA A 219 -1.22 -5.32 -3.15
C ALA A 219 -2.31 -4.72 -2.27
N HIS A 220 -2.08 -4.68 -0.98
CA HIS A 220 -2.88 -3.96 0.00
C HIS A 220 -1.95 -3.21 0.94
N ILE A 221 -1.89 -1.90 0.78
CA ILE A 221 -1.02 -0.97 1.49
C ILE A 221 -1.92 -0.05 2.32
N ALA A 222 -1.70 0.05 3.61
CA ALA A 222 -2.35 1.01 4.48
C ALA A 222 -1.35 2.10 4.87
N LEU A 223 -1.72 3.34 4.59
CA LEU A 223 -0.96 4.55 4.87
C LEU A 223 -1.61 5.22 6.08
N HIS A 224 -1.07 5.01 7.27
CA HIS A 224 -1.65 5.58 8.50
C HIS A 224 -1.22 7.03 8.69
N HIS A 225 0.04 7.30 8.43
CA HIS A 225 0.64 8.62 8.47
C HIS A 225 1.81 8.70 7.51
N LEU A 226 1.89 9.78 6.76
CA LEU A 226 2.98 10.03 5.82
C LEU A 226 3.26 11.53 5.79
N THR A 227 4.31 11.94 6.47
CA THR A 227 4.86 13.29 6.45
C THR A 227 6.36 13.22 6.18
N ASP A 228 6.98 14.35 5.92
CA ASP A 228 8.43 14.43 5.69
C ASP A 228 9.27 13.93 6.90
N ASN A 229 8.64 13.85 8.09
CA ASN A 229 9.34 13.54 9.34
C ASN A 229 8.78 12.32 10.09
N ASP A 230 7.71 11.71 9.57
CA ASP A 230 7.02 10.63 10.27
C ASP A 230 6.27 9.76 9.28
N ILE A 231 6.63 8.47 9.23
CA ILE A 231 6.11 7.49 8.30
C ILE A 231 5.54 6.30 9.09
N HIS A 232 4.24 6.09 8.96
CA HIS A 232 3.56 4.89 9.47
C HIS A 232 2.87 4.17 8.31
N LEU A 233 3.48 3.09 7.86
CA LEU A 233 3.06 2.31 6.71
C LEU A 233 2.83 0.85 7.11
N SER A 234 1.76 0.24 6.63
CA SER A 234 1.52 -1.19 6.78
C SER A 234 1.27 -1.83 5.42
N ILE A 235 2.19 -2.68 5.00
CA ILE A 235 1.99 -3.59 3.86
C ILE A 235 1.25 -4.82 4.40
N LYS A 236 -0.04 -4.91 4.13
CA LYS A 236 -0.87 -6.05 4.57
C LYS A 236 -0.72 -7.25 3.65
N LYS A 237 -0.45 -7.00 2.37
CA LYS A 237 -0.21 -8.03 1.36
C LYS A 237 0.46 -7.43 0.14
N ILE A 238 1.49 -8.10 -0.37
CA ILE A 238 1.97 -7.97 -1.74
C ILE A 238 2.18 -9.38 -2.28
N ALA A 239 1.59 -9.67 -3.44
CA ALA A 239 1.77 -10.93 -4.16
C ALA A 239 1.97 -10.63 -5.64
N PHE A 240 2.92 -11.30 -6.29
CA PHE A 240 3.21 -11.11 -7.72
C PHE A 240 4.08 -12.25 -8.28
N THR A 241 4.20 -12.28 -9.59
CA THR A 241 5.18 -13.09 -10.31
C THR A 241 6.03 -12.16 -11.18
N ASP A 242 7.37 -12.27 -11.06
CA ASP A 242 8.30 -11.57 -11.95
C ASP A 242 8.72 -12.45 -13.12
N LYS A 243 9.03 -11.82 -14.28
CA LYS A 243 9.49 -12.51 -15.49
C LYS A 243 10.76 -13.34 -15.31
N SER A 244 11.57 -13.07 -14.28
CA SER A 244 12.74 -13.86 -13.92
C SER A 244 12.40 -15.23 -13.29
N GLY A 245 11.12 -15.48 -12.99
CA GLY A 245 10.63 -16.67 -12.31
C GLY A 245 10.45 -16.52 -10.80
N LEU A 246 10.78 -15.35 -10.23
CA LEU A 246 10.47 -15.07 -8.82
C LEU A 246 8.95 -15.01 -8.63
N GLN A 247 8.44 -15.80 -7.71
CA GLN A 247 7.04 -15.79 -7.33
C GLN A 247 6.91 -15.45 -5.83
N VAL A 248 6.32 -14.31 -5.54
CA VAL A 248 5.97 -13.89 -4.18
C VAL A 248 4.49 -14.19 -3.96
N LYS A 249 4.18 -15.14 -3.07
CA LYS A 249 2.81 -15.49 -2.68
C LYS A 249 2.22 -14.51 -1.70
N ASN A 250 3.05 -14.07 -0.75
CA ASN A 250 2.66 -13.09 0.25
C ASN A 250 3.90 -12.40 0.82
N LEU A 251 3.87 -11.09 0.85
CA LEU A 251 4.82 -10.26 1.58
C LEU A 251 4.02 -9.29 2.44
N ARG A 252 4.29 -9.27 3.73
CA ARG A 252 3.69 -8.34 4.68
C ARG A 252 4.71 -7.80 5.65
N PHE A 253 4.56 -6.57 6.07
CA PHE A 253 5.39 -5.92 7.09
C PHE A 253 4.79 -4.57 7.48
N LYS A 254 5.30 -3.99 8.56
CA LYS A 254 5.02 -2.62 8.99
C LYS A 254 6.31 -1.82 9.06
N VAL A 255 6.23 -0.56 8.70
CA VAL A 255 7.33 0.41 8.84
C VAL A 255 6.85 1.58 9.67
N ASN A 256 7.59 1.88 10.70
CA ASN A 256 7.44 3.11 11.48
C ASN A 256 8.81 3.80 11.47
N ALA A 257 8.85 5.03 10.97
CA ALA A 257 10.09 5.79 10.89
C ALA A 257 9.85 7.25 11.27
N ASP A 258 10.76 7.80 12.03
CA ASP A 258 10.80 9.21 12.42
C ASP A 258 12.20 9.80 12.14
N LYS A 259 12.52 10.98 12.70
CA LYS A 259 13.82 11.64 12.52
C LYS A 259 15.01 10.91 13.15
N HIS A 260 14.77 9.94 14.03
CA HIS A 260 15.79 9.32 14.86
C HIS A 260 15.83 7.80 14.74
N GLN A 261 14.72 7.19 14.36
CA GLN A 261 14.57 5.74 14.33
C GLN A 261 13.71 5.29 13.17
N ALA A 262 14.05 4.16 12.57
CA ALA A 262 13.19 3.40 11.68
C ALA A 262 13.06 1.98 12.22
N ARG A 263 11.83 1.47 12.26
CA ARG A 263 11.51 0.10 12.68
C ARG A 263 10.71 -0.59 11.59
N LEU A 264 11.20 -1.75 11.14
CA LEU A 264 10.47 -2.70 10.33
C LEU A 264 10.01 -3.84 11.25
N SER A 265 8.72 -4.08 11.33
CA SER A 265 8.13 -5.13 12.19
C SER A 265 7.14 -6.00 11.43
N ASP A 266 6.77 -7.13 12.01
CA ASP A 266 5.82 -8.11 11.46
C ASP A 266 6.18 -8.60 10.05
N PHE A 267 7.47 -8.64 9.71
CA PHE A 267 7.91 -9.05 8.38
C PHE A 267 7.70 -10.55 8.17
N GLN A 268 6.99 -10.87 7.10
CA GLN A 268 6.80 -12.22 6.60
C GLN A 268 6.87 -12.23 5.08
N LEU A 269 7.67 -13.15 4.54
CA LEU A 269 7.76 -13.40 3.10
C LEU A 269 7.46 -14.87 2.84
N GLU A 270 6.47 -15.13 2.00
CA GLU A 270 6.09 -16.45 1.52
C GLU A 270 6.37 -16.55 0.03
N LEU A 271 7.23 -17.49 -0.34
CA LEU A 271 7.49 -17.93 -1.70
C LEU A 271 6.86 -19.33 -1.90
N PRO A 272 6.92 -19.94 -3.10
CA PRO A 272 6.28 -21.23 -3.34
C PRO A 272 6.63 -22.34 -2.34
N LYS A 273 7.89 -22.40 -1.91
CA LYS A 273 8.42 -23.42 -0.99
C LYS A 273 9.18 -22.83 0.20
N SER A 274 9.25 -21.49 0.30
CA SER A 274 10.03 -20.79 1.32
C SER A 274 9.15 -19.94 2.19
N HIS A 275 9.52 -19.83 3.48
CA HIS A 275 8.88 -18.97 4.46
C HIS A 275 9.95 -18.27 5.29
N LEU A 276 10.07 -16.95 5.14
CA LEU A 276 11.04 -16.11 5.84
C LEU A 276 10.31 -15.18 6.81
N LEU A 277 10.75 -15.24 8.07
CA LEU A 277 10.30 -14.38 9.17
C LEU A 277 11.47 -13.54 9.67
N LEU A 278 11.29 -12.23 9.80
CA LEU A 278 12.28 -11.39 10.47
C LEU A 278 11.86 -11.08 11.90
N GLU A 279 12.83 -10.88 12.76
CA GLU A 279 12.67 -10.11 13.97
C GLU A 279 12.45 -8.63 13.61
N ASP A 280 12.11 -7.81 14.60
CA ASP A 280 12.06 -6.39 14.37
C ASP A 280 13.45 -5.90 13.94
N LEU A 281 13.51 -5.27 12.75
CA LEU A 281 14.71 -4.55 12.33
C LEU A 281 14.59 -3.12 12.83
N ILE A 282 15.54 -2.71 13.65
CA ILE A 282 15.59 -1.37 14.23
C ILE A 282 16.83 -0.67 13.70
N ALA A 283 16.64 0.52 13.15
CA ALA A 283 17.72 1.40 12.75
C ALA A 283 17.62 2.72 13.50
N THR A 284 18.68 3.14 14.17
CA THR A 284 18.80 4.44 14.82
C THR A 284 19.79 5.31 14.10
N TYR A 285 19.48 6.59 13.96
CA TYR A 285 20.29 7.53 13.19
C TYR A 285 20.03 8.98 13.63
N ARG A 286 20.84 9.89 13.13
CA ARG A 286 20.60 11.33 13.22
C ARG A 286 20.31 11.89 11.83
N THR A 287 19.53 12.95 11.80
CA THR A 287 19.27 13.73 10.58
C THR A 287 19.91 15.11 10.73
N ASP A 288 20.31 15.71 9.60
CA ASP A 288 20.74 17.10 9.55
C ASP A 288 19.54 18.06 9.64
N GLU A 289 19.80 19.37 9.65
CA GLU A 289 18.76 20.40 9.71
C GLU A 289 17.77 20.34 8.55
N LYS A 290 18.15 19.72 7.43
CA LYS A 290 17.29 19.52 6.25
C LYS A 290 16.52 18.19 6.30
N GLY A 291 16.66 17.41 7.38
CA GLY A 291 16.02 16.11 7.52
C GLY A 291 16.74 14.97 6.77
N LYS A 292 17.95 15.21 6.22
CA LYS A 292 18.72 14.17 5.55
C LYS A 292 19.49 13.32 6.54
N LEU A 293 19.47 12.00 6.36
CA LEU A 293 20.19 11.03 7.19
C LEU A 293 21.70 11.27 7.18
N ILE A 294 22.30 11.35 8.37
CA ILE A 294 23.75 11.40 8.58
C ILE A 294 24.24 9.96 8.68
N SER A 295 24.79 9.43 7.58
CA SER A 295 25.12 8.01 7.42
C SER A 295 26.07 7.47 8.50
N GLU A 296 26.99 8.28 9.00
CA GLU A 296 27.99 7.91 10.02
C GLU A 296 27.33 7.59 11.38
N THR A 297 26.12 8.08 11.60
CA THR A 297 25.37 7.84 12.85
C THR A 297 24.48 6.62 12.82
N LEU A 298 24.36 5.96 11.66
CA LEU A 298 23.50 4.81 11.46
C LEU A 298 23.98 3.62 12.32
N GLN A 299 23.10 3.11 13.14
CA GLN A 299 23.21 1.82 13.84
C GLN A 299 21.97 1.00 13.54
N PHE A 300 22.15 -0.29 13.33
CA PHE A 300 21.02 -1.19 13.08
C PHE A 300 21.18 -2.50 13.81
N GLU A 301 20.09 -3.13 14.16
CA GLU A 301 19.99 -4.45 14.74
C GLU A 301 18.75 -5.18 14.23
N GLY A 302 18.81 -6.50 14.22
CA GLY A 302 17.71 -7.36 13.84
C GLY A 302 18.13 -8.80 13.70
N GLY A 303 17.21 -9.61 13.20
CA GLY A 303 17.45 -11.04 13.01
C GLY A 303 16.48 -11.70 12.03
N ILE A 304 16.81 -12.93 11.67
CA ILE A 304 15.93 -13.85 10.97
C ILE A 304 15.48 -14.87 12.01
N LYS A 305 14.19 -14.95 12.28
CA LYS A 305 13.59 -16.02 13.08
C LYS A 305 13.74 -17.36 12.35
N PRO A 306 13.65 -18.50 13.03
CA PRO A 306 13.72 -19.81 12.38
C PRO A 306 12.87 -19.85 11.12
N SER A 307 13.51 -19.89 9.97
CA SER A 307 12.91 -19.74 8.65
C SER A 307 13.36 -20.85 7.72
N LEU A 308 12.49 -21.25 6.79
CA LEU A 308 12.77 -22.27 5.77
C LEU A 308 12.94 -21.58 4.42
N ILE A 309 14.07 -21.80 3.77
CA ILE A 309 14.37 -21.25 2.44
C ILE A 309 14.72 -22.38 1.48
N THR A 310 13.94 -22.54 0.43
CA THR A 310 14.26 -23.43 -0.68
C THR A 310 14.99 -22.62 -1.75
N LEU A 311 16.23 -22.99 -2.04
CA LEU A 311 17.09 -22.20 -2.93
C LEU A 311 16.56 -22.07 -4.36
N SER A 312 15.75 -23.03 -4.84
CA SER A 312 15.09 -22.93 -6.13
C SER A 312 14.12 -21.75 -6.23
N ASP A 313 13.50 -21.30 -5.12
CA ASP A 313 12.60 -20.15 -5.09
C ASP A 313 13.33 -18.82 -5.35
N VAL A 314 14.61 -18.76 -5.00
CA VAL A 314 15.48 -17.58 -5.15
C VAL A 314 16.54 -17.76 -6.25
N ALA A 315 16.45 -18.82 -7.02
CA ALA A 315 17.42 -19.14 -8.07
C ALA A 315 17.42 -18.13 -9.24
N CYS A 316 16.43 -17.27 -9.34
CA CYS A 316 16.46 -16.16 -10.28
C CYS A 316 17.59 -15.15 -9.98
N PHE A 317 18.03 -15.02 -8.73
CA PHE A 317 19.16 -14.17 -8.34
C PHE A 317 20.52 -14.81 -8.60
N ALA A 318 20.59 -16.15 -8.52
CA ALA A 318 21.81 -16.91 -8.77
C ALA A 318 21.43 -18.26 -9.43
N PRO A 319 21.55 -18.39 -10.74
CA PRO A 319 21.07 -19.59 -11.49
C PRO A 319 21.67 -20.93 -11.02
N ILE A 320 22.84 -20.89 -10.42
CA ILE A 320 23.50 -22.08 -9.84
C ILE A 320 22.64 -22.73 -8.76
N LEU A 321 21.81 -21.95 -8.06
CA LEU A 321 20.92 -22.43 -6.99
C LEU A 321 19.77 -23.31 -7.49
N ARG A 322 19.49 -23.32 -8.81
CA ARG A 322 18.43 -24.17 -9.39
C ARG A 322 18.64 -25.67 -9.18
N LYS A 323 19.89 -26.07 -9.04
CA LYS A 323 20.27 -27.48 -8.85
C LYS A 323 20.19 -27.91 -7.39
N TRP A 324 20.03 -26.94 -6.49
CA TRP A 324 19.98 -27.22 -5.05
C TRP A 324 18.55 -27.62 -4.66
N ASN A 325 18.36 -28.92 -4.39
CA ASN A 325 17.04 -29.48 -4.12
C ASN A 325 16.65 -29.47 -2.64
N ASP A 326 17.61 -29.26 -1.74
CA ASP A 326 17.37 -29.26 -0.30
C ASP A 326 16.91 -27.88 0.18
N ALA A 327 16.06 -27.85 1.19
CA ALA A 327 15.65 -26.62 1.83
C ALA A 327 16.58 -26.30 3.00
N LEU A 328 16.72 -25.02 3.31
CA LEU A 328 17.61 -24.51 4.32
C LEU A 328 16.82 -23.92 5.48
N TYR A 329 17.08 -24.41 6.68
CA TYR A 329 16.69 -23.70 7.90
C TYR A 329 17.75 -22.67 8.24
N ILE A 330 17.34 -21.44 8.43
CA ILE A 330 18.20 -20.32 8.81
C ILE A 330 17.61 -19.59 10.01
N ASP A 331 18.48 -19.27 10.96
CA ASP A 331 18.21 -18.47 12.14
C ASP A 331 19.45 -17.63 12.42
N THR A 332 19.30 -16.31 12.56
CA THR A 332 20.45 -15.42 12.75
C THR A 332 20.05 -14.14 13.46
N HIS A 333 21.00 -13.60 14.22
CA HIS A 333 20.90 -12.27 14.83
C HIS A 333 22.10 -11.43 14.43
N PHE A 334 21.87 -10.19 14.04
CA PHE A 334 22.92 -9.30 13.55
C PHE A 334 22.72 -7.86 14.02
N SER A 335 23.84 -7.12 14.06
CA SER A 335 23.84 -5.67 14.29
C SER A 335 24.95 -5.03 13.49
N GLY A 336 24.90 -3.71 13.34
CA GLY A 336 25.93 -3.01 12.60
C GLY A 336 25.77 -1.49 12.56
N THR A 337 26.65 -0.90 11.74
CA THR A 337 26.71 0.53 11.45
C THR A 337 26.79 0.73 9.94
N SER A 338 26.93 1.94 9.48
CA SER A 338 27.17 2.24 8.04
C SER A 338 28.46 1.62 7.47
N THR A 339 29.43 1.25 8.31
CA THR A 339 30.75 0.74 7.90
C THR A 339 31.11 -0.63 8.44
N SER A 340 30.29 -1.20 9.33
CA SER A 340 30.56 -2.50 9.95
C SER A 340 29.29 -3.28 10.20
N ALA A 341 29.38 -4.61 10.16
CA ALA A 341 28.32 -5.51 10.59
C ALA A 341 28.88 -6.68 11.41
N ARG A 342 28.08 -7.16 12.32
CA ARG A 342 28.35 -8.35 13.12
C ARG A 342 27.16 -9.30 13.04
N ILE A 343 27.41 -10.53 12.70
CA ILE A 343 26.51 -11.66 12.88
C ILE A 343 26.87 -12.26 14.24
N HIS A 344 25.98 -12.08 15.24
CA HIS A 344 26.21 -12.58 16.59
C HIS A 344 26.06 -14.09 16.64
N GLN A 345 25.10 -14.62 15.89
CA GLN A 345 24.76 -16.00 15.80
C GLN A 345 24.19 -16.30 14.42
N LEU A 346 24.71 -17.31 13.77
CA LEU A 346 24.18 -17.89 12.55
C LEU A 346 23.98 -19.39 12.79
N HIS A 347 22.74 -19.84 12.72
CA HIS A 347 22.39 -21.23 12.63
C HIS A 347 21.87 -21.51 11.22
N PHE A 348 22.53 -22.43 10.56
CA PHE A 348 22.21 -22.88 9.21
C PHE A 348 22.16 -24.41 9.21
N LYS A 349 21.08 -24.99 8.68
CA LYS A 349 20.90 -26.44 8.59
C LYS A 349 20.10 -26.76 7.33
N THR A 350 20.56 -27.77 6.58
CA THR A 350 19.75 -28.37 5.49
C THR A 350 18.59 -29.18 6.07
N GLN A 351 17.49 -29.28 5.33
CA GLN A 351 16.32 -30.05 5.76
C GLN A 351 16.65 -31.55 5.91
N SER A 352 17.49 -32.08 5.03
CA SER A 352 18.04 -33.46 5.13
C SER A 352 18.91 -33.69 6.37
N GLY A 353 19.45 -32.59 6.95
CA GLY A 353 20.45 -32.66 8.01
C GLY A 353 21.86 -32.91 7.49
N SER A 354 22.06 -32.97 6.18
CA SER A 354 23.34 -33.24 5.53
C SER A 354 24.41 -32.17 5.80
N ILE A 355 23.98 -30.92 6.10
CA ILE A 355 24.88 -29.81 6.45
C ILE A 355 24.32 -29.11 7.68
N LEU A 356 25.15 -28.87 8.67
CA LEU A 356 24.89 -28.05 9.84
C LEU A 356 26.07 -27.09 10.05
N LEU A 357 25.77 -25.79 10.13
CA LEU A 357 26.72 -24.72 10.40
C LEU A 357 26.24 -23.88 11.57
N LYS A 358 27.10 -23.71 12.57
CA LYS A 358 26.97 -22.67 13.60
C LYS A 358 28.18 -21.77 13.53
N ALA A 359 27.96 -20.47 13.39
CA ALA A 359 29.05 -19.53 13.24
C ALA A 359 28.65 -18.15 13.76
N ASN A 360 29.64 -17.30 13.99
CA ASN A 360 29.51 -15.88 14.13
C ASN A 360 30.52 -15.18 13.21
N ALA A 361 30.24 -13.93 12.83
CA ALA A 361 31.10 -13.22 11.90
C ALA A 361 31.07 -11.72 12.17
N LYS A 362 32.16 -11.05 11.79
CA LYS A 362 32.29 -9.60 11.81
C LYS A 362 32.93 -9.14 10.50
N ALA A 363 32.34 -8.08 9.92
CA ALA A 363 32.91 -7.38 8.78
C ALA A 363 33.01 -5.90 9.09
N SER A 364 34.08 -5.24 8.65
CA SER A 364 34.30 -3.81 8.85
C SER A 364 35.01 -3.19 7.67
N ASP A 365 34.91 -1.85 7.58
CA ASP A 365 35.64 -0.99 6.64
C ASP A 365 35.38 -1.30 5.16
N TRP A 366 34.17 -1.79 4.81
CA TRP A 366 33.81 -2.09 3.41
C TRP A 366 33.84 -0.90 2.47
N ASN A 367 33.82 0.32 3.02
CA ASN A 367 33.97 1.55 2.24
C ASN A 367 35.40 1.83 1.79
N ARG A 368 36.40 1.17 2.38
CA ARG A 368 37.83 1.33 2.10
C ARG A 368 38.48 0.01 1.74
N LYS A 369 38.76 -0.80 2.75
CA LYS A 369 39.33 -2.15 2.61
C LYS A 369 38.54 -3.08 3.51
N LEU A 370 37.81 -4.01 2.92
CA LEU A 370 37.01 -4.97 3.65
C LEU A 370 37.91 -5.84 4.56
N HIS A 371 37.63 -5.79 5.85
CA HIS A 371 38.18 -6.71 6.85
C HIS A 371 37.04 -7.58 7.33
N TRP A 372 37.23 -8.89 7.34
CA TRP A 372 36.25 -9.81 7.87
C TRP A 372 36.90 -10.90 8.72
N LEU A 373 36.17 -11.36 9.72
CA LEU A 373 36.53 -12.46 10.59
C LEU A 373 35.28 -13.32 10.76
N ALA A 374 35.41 -14.61 10.55
CA ALA A 374 34.36 -15.59 10.85
C ALA A 374 34.92 -16.63 11.83
N ASN A 375 34.11 -16.94 12.83
CA ASN A 375 34.40 -18.02 13.76
C ASN A 375 33.36 -19.12 13.55
N ILE A 376 33.79 -20.30 13.17
CA ILE A 376 32.95 -21.47 12.96
C ILE A 376 32.98 -22.28 14.25
N GLU A 377 31.84 -22.34 14.94
CA GLU A 377 31.70 -23.09 16.19
C GLU A 377 31.41 -24.57 15.92
N THR A 378 30.62 -24.83 14.89
CA THR A 378 30.23 -26.18 14.48
C THR A 378 30.09 -26.22 12.97
N LEU A 379 30.72 -27.16 12.31
CA LEU A 379 30.49 -27.53 10.92
C LEU A 379 30.38 -29.04 10.83
N GLN A 380 29.23 -29.54 10.47
CA GLN A 380 28.98 -30.95 10.19
C GLN A 380 28.49 -31.07 8.75
N VAL A 381 29.14 -31.95 7.99
CA VAL A 381 28.77 -32.21 6.59
C VAL A 381 28.83 -33.73 6.42
N SER A 382 27.70 -34.35 6.09
CA SER A 382 27.63 -35.76 5.74
C SER A 382 28.16 -36.01 4.31
N ASP A 383 28.38 -37.27 3.95
CA ASP A 383 28.79 -37.64 2.60
C ASP A 383 27.80 -37.14 1.56
N GLU A 384 26.49 -37.24 1.83
CA GLU A 384 25.43 -36.65 0.98
C GLU A 384 25.56 -35.14 0.85
N GLY A 385 25.93 -34.45 1.95
CA GLY A 385 26.18 -33.00 1.95
C GLY A 385 27.37 -32.63 1.08
N VAL A 386 28.45 -33.41 1.13
CA VAL A 386 29.61 -33.23 0.25
C VAL A 386 29.24 -33.44 -1.21
N GLU A 387 28.47 -34.49 -1.53
CA GLU A 387 27.97 -34.74 -2.89
C GLU A 387 27.06 -33.61 -3.39
N GLN A 388 26.15 -33.10 -2.55
CA GLN A 388 25.30 -31.97 -2.88
C GLN A 388 26.09 -30.69 -3.19
N ILE A 389 27.11 -30.41 -2.36
CA ILE A 389 28.01 -29.25 -2.58
C ILE A 389 28.77 -29.44 -3.91
N ALA A 390 29.35 -30.61 -4.13
CA ALA A 390 30.12 -30.93 -5.34
C ALA A 390 29.25 -30.84 -6.62
N ALA A 391 28.05 -31.40 -6.59
CA ALA A 391 27.11 -31.36 -7.71
C ALA A 391 26.68 -29.94 -8.08
N ASN A 392 26.56 -29.06 -7.10
CA ASN A 392 26.11 -27.69 -7.29
C ASN A 392 27.23 -26.71 -7.66
N LEU A 393 28.44 -26.90 -7.14
CA LEU A 393 29.58 -26.04 -7.48
C LEU A 393 30.21 -26.35 -8.84
N GLY A 394 29.84 -27.49 -9.43
CA GLY A 394 30.31 -27.93 -10.74
C GLY A 394 31.73 -28.51 -10.72
N SER A 395 32.13 -29.10 -11.83
CA SER A 395 33.40 -29.89 -11.98
C SER A 395 34.71 -29.11 -11.75
N LYS A 396 34.64 -27.83 -11.45
CA LYS A 396 35.83 -26.99 -11.18
C LYS A 396 36.31 -27.07 -9.73
N VAL A 397 35.49 -27.52 -8.80
CA VAL A 397 35.87 -27.68 -7.40
C VAL A 397 36.31 -29.12 -7.18
N LYS A 398 37.62 -29.36 -7.14
CA LYS A 398 38.17 -30.63 -6.69
C LYS A 398 38.14 -30.61 -5.16
N ILE A 399 37.21 -31.35 -4.58
CA ILE A 399 37.20 -31.59 -3.14
C ILE A 399 38.45 -32.45 -2.80
N PRO A 400 39.36 -32.00 -1.94
CA PRO A 400 40.47 -32.80 -1.53
C PRO A 400 40.01 -34.14 -0.91
N LYS A 401 40.69 -35.22 -1.24
CA LYS A 401 40.33 -36.57 -0.74
C LYS A 401 40.35 -36.66 0.81
N GLU A 402 41.12 -35.77 1.42
CA GLU A 402 41.24 -35.65 2.87
C GLU A 402 39.91 -35.13 3.50
N VAL A 403 39.20 -34.22 2.81
CA VAL A 403 37.90 -33.71 3.27
C VAL A 403 36.83 -34.79 3.16
N LEU A 404 36.89 -35.65 2.14
CA LEU A 404 35.97 -36.79 1.97
C LEU A 404 36.15 -37.87 3.05
N ARG A 405 37.31 -37.90 3.76
CA ARG A 405 37.59 -38.84 4.85
C ARG A 405 37.21 -38.31 6.24
N LEU A 406 36.90 -37.04 6.39
CA LEU A 406 36.53 -36.43 7.67
C LEU A 406 35.06 -36.66 8.06
N GLY A 407 34.28 -37.27 7.19
CA GLY A 407 32.85 -37.55 7.41
C GLY A 407 32.51 -38.93 8.00
N ASN A 408 33.50 -39.76 8.37
CA ASN A 408 33.30 -41.07 9.02
C ASN A 408 33.57 -40.99 10.51
#